data_2d7af2a6dcc6c888db5bedcd85a95318
#
_entry.id   2d7af2a6dcc6c888db5bedcd85a95318
#
_cell.length_a   1.000
_cell.length_b   1.000
_cell.length_c   1.000
_cell.angle_alpha   90.00
_cell.angle_beta   90.00
_cell.angle_gamma   90.00
#
_symmetry.space_group_name_H-M   'P 1'
#
loop_
_entity.id
_entity.type
_entity.pdbx_description
1 polymer ?
#
loop_
_entity_poly.entity_id
_entity_poly.type
_entity_poly.pdbx_seq_one_letter_code
_entity_poly.pdbx_strand_id
1 'polypeptide(L)'
;MSNSNKVKVKTSSGFECEIDTRMVKDWRFVKAIQKTTSDDPQTQMAGSYEVIHLILGDENEDALIKHIESLNDGYCPVEAIDNEVKEMLESIKVEDSEAKK
;
A
#
# COMPACT_ATOMS: atom_id res chain seq x y z
N MET A 1 3.17 3.15 -23.65
CA MET A 1 2.31 3.85 -23.42
C MET A 1 1.60 3.82 -22.14
N SER A 2 0.41 3.40 -22.10
CA SER A 2 -0.39 3.56 -20.93
C SER A 2 0.12 2.81 -19.71
N ASN A 3 1.02 1.87 -19.91
CA ASN A 3 1.50 1.08 -18.78
C ASN A 3 2.66 1.67 -18.03
N SER A 4 3.12 2.84 -18.48
CA SER A 4 4.32 3.41 -17.89
C SER A 4 4.15 3.79 -16.42
N ASN A 5 2.91 3.92 -15.96
CA ASN A 5 2.66 4.32 -14.57
C ASN A 5 2.54 3.13 -13.62
N LYS A 6 2.59 1.92 -14.13
CA LYS A 6 2.42 0.75 -13.29
C LYS A 6 3.77 0.14 -12.97
N VAL A 7 3.97 -0.17 -11.71
CA VAL A 7 5.21 -0.73 -11.21
C VAL A 7 4.90 -2.02 -10.49
N LYS A 8 5.66 -3.06 -10.77
CA LYS A 8 5.51 -4.31 -10.07
C LYS A 8 6.30 -4.23 -8.77
N VAL A 9 5.65 -4.53 -7.67
CA VAL A 9 6.30 -4.53 -6.36
C VAL A 9 6.24 -5.92 -5.77
N LYS A 10 7.26 -6.23 -4.97
CA LYS A 10 7.33 -7.50 -4.28
C LYS A 10 7.77 -7.22 -2.84
N THR A 11 7.03 -7.76 -1.90
CA THR A 11 7.36 -7.56 -0.49
C THR A 11 8.21 -8.71 0.03
N SER A 12 8.78 -8.51 1.20
CA SER A 12 9.64 -9.53 1.81
C SER A 12 8.88 -10.81 2.14
N SER A 13 7.56 -10.72 2.30
CA SER A 13 6.76 -11.91 2.57
C SER A 13 6.44 -12.72 1.31
N GLY A 14 6.84 -12.21 0.14
CA GLY A 14 6.62 -12.90 -1.12
C GLY A 14 5.39 -12.47 -1.89
N PHE A 15 4.70 -11.44 -1.44
CA PHE A 15 3.54 -10.94 -2.14
C PHE A 15 3.98 -10.05 -3.31
N GLU A 16 3.37 -10.22 -4.47
CA GLU A 16 3.65 -9.40 -5.64
C GLU A 16 2.38 -8.81 -6.20
N CYS A 17 2.45 -7.56 -6.65
CA CYS A 17 1.34 -6.95 -7.36
C CYS A 17 1.84 -5.76 -8.14
N GLU A 18 0.97 -5.20 -9.00
CA GLU A 18 1.27 -3.98 -9.73
C GLU A 18 0.54 -2.81 -9.09
N ILE A 19 1.23 -1.71 -8.97
CA ILE A 19 0.69 -0.50 -8.37
C ILE A 19 0.78 0.63 -9.37
N ASP A 20 -0.28 1.44 -9.45
CA ASP A 20 -0.27 2.65 -10.27
C ASP A 20 0.42 3.75 -9.46
N THR A 21 1.62 4.12 -9.89
CA THR A 21 2.42 5.08 -9.13
C THR A 21 1.80 6.48 -9.07
N ARG A 22 0.84 6.77 -9.96
CA ARG A 22 0.17 8.06 -9.88
C ARG A 22 -0.63 8.23 -8.60
N MET A 23 -1.00 7.11 -7.97
CA MET A 23 -1.80 7.17 -6.74
C MET A 23 -1.11 7.93 -5.63
N VAL A 24 0.22 7.87 -5.57
CA VAL A 24 0.93 8.58 -4.49
C VAL A 24 0.85 10.09 -4.65
N LYS A 25 0.44 10.56 -5.81
CA LYS A 25 0.26 12.00 -6.05
C LYS A 25 -1.20 12.41 -6.11
N ASP A 26 -2.10 11.46 -5.91
CA ASP A 26 -3.54 11.74 -5.90
C ASP A 26 -3.90 12.45 -4.62
N TRP A 27 -4.77 13.46 -4.72
CA TRP A 27 -5.16 14.25 -3.55
C TRP A 27 -5.80 13.41 -2.46
N ARG A 28 -6.58 12.40 -2.87
CA ARG A 28 -7.22 11.51 -1.89
C ARG A 28 -6.17 10.76 -1.10
N PHE A 29 -5.08 10.36 -1.76
CA PHE A 29 -3.99 9.66 -1.09
C PHE A 29 -3.31 10.58 -0.09
N VAL A 30 -3.05 11.83 -0.49
CA VAL A 30 -2.43 12.80 0.41
C VAL A 30 -3.28 13.00 1.66
N LYS A 31 -4.60 13.12 1.48
CA LYS A 31 -5.50 13.27 2.62
C LYS A 31 -5.46 12.05 3.53
N ALA A 32 -5.43 10.88 2.94
CA ALA A 32 -5.39 9.64 3.72
C ALA A 32 -4.10 9.54 4.51
N ILE A 33 -2.99 9.89 3.90
CA ILE A 33 -1.71 9.88 4.59
C ILE A 33 -1.74 10.79 5.80
N GLN A 34 -2.33 11.97 5.67
CA GLN A 34 -2.43 12.89 6.81
C GLN A 34 -3.20 12.29 7.96
N LYS A 35 -4.25 11.53 7.65
CA LYS A 35 -5.02 10.89 8.71
C LYS A 35 -4.17 9.90 9.50
N THR A 36 -3.19 9.26 8.86
CA THR A 36 -2.36 8.29 9.56
C THR A 36 -1.46 8.93 10.60
N THR A 37 -1.29 10.24 10.54
CA THR A 37 -0.47 10.95 11.53
C THR A 37 -1.31 11.57 12.64
N SER A 38 -2.61 11.32 12.66
CA SER A 38 -3.50 11.88 13.67
C SER A 38 -3.21 11.26 15.04
N ASP A 39 -3.49 12.03 16.10
CA ASP A 39 -3.40 11.52 17.46
C ASP A 39 -4.59 10.62 17.81
N ASP A 40 -5.67 10.71 17.05
CA ASP A 40 -6.87 9.94 17.31
C ASP A 40 -6.75 8.56 16.68
N PRO A 41 -6.78 7.48 17.49
CA PRO A 41 -6.60 6.13 16.94
C PRO A 41 -7.60 5.74 15.86
N GLN A 42 -8.83 6.19 15.99
CA GLN A 42 -9.84 5.86 14.98
C GLN A 42 -9.53 6.54 13.66
N THR A 43 -9.10 7.78 13.71
CA THR A 43 -8.71 8.52 12.51
C THR A 43 -7.49 7.88 11.86
N GLN A 44 -6.51 7.47 12.68
CA GLN A 44 -5.33 6.78 12.16
C GLN A 44 -5.73 5.52 11.40
N MET A 45 -6.60 4.73 12.00
CA MET A 45 -7.03 3.48 11.38
C MET A 45 -7.78 3.74 10.08
N ALA A 46 -8.65 4.74 10.06
CA ALA A 46 -9.36 5.10 8.84
C ALA A 46 -8.39 5.52 7.75
N GLY A 47 -7.37 6.28 8.13
CA GLY A 47 -6.34 6.70 7.17
C GLY A 47 -5.59 5.53 6.59
N SER A 48 -5.19 4.59 7.44
CA SER A 48 -4.49 3.40 6.98
C SER A 48 -5.35 2.60 6.00
N TYR A 49 -6.61 2.42 6.33
CA TYR A 49 -7.52 1.72 5.45
C TYR A 49 -7.60 2.40 4.08
N GLU A 50 -7.75 3.72 4.09
CA GLU A 50 -7.87 4.48 2.85
C GLU A 50 -6.60 4.40 2.01
N VAL A 51 -5.44 4.50 2.65
CA VAL A 51 -4.17 4.38 1.94
C VAL A 51 -4.06 3.02 1.26
N ILE A 52 -4.35 1.99 2.01
CA ILE A 52 -4.26 0.62 1.49
C ILE A 52 -5.20 0.44 0.31
N HIS A 53 -6.43 0.88 0.48
CA HIS A 53 -7.44 0.71 -0.55
C HIS A 53 -7.09 1.49 -1.82
N LEU A 54 -6.61 2.72 -1.67
CA LEU A 54 -6.26 3.55 -2.81
C LEU A 54 -5.07 3.00 -3.59
N ILE A 55 -4.07 2.50 -2.85
CA ILE A 55 -2.87 1.97 -3.49
C ILE A 55 -3.13 0.64 -4.18
N LEU A 56 -3.86 -0.24 -3.53
CA LEU A 56 -4.02 -1.61 -4.02
C LEU A 56 -5.22 -1.79 -4.95
N GLY A 57 -6.33 -1.12 -4.64
CA GLY A 57 -7.58 -1.42 -5.31
C GLY A 57 -8.17 -2.71 -4.77
N ASP A 58 -9.39 -3.01 -5.18
CA ASP A 58 -10.15 -4.12 -4.60
C ASP A 58 -9.46 -5.47 -4.80
N GLU A 59 -8.97 -5.72 -6.01
CA GLU A 59 -8.41 -7.03 -6.33
C GLU A 59 -7.12 -7.29 -5.58
N ASN A 60 -6.22 -6.32 -5.60
CA ASN A 60 -4.94 -6.48 -4.92
C ASN A 60 -5.12 -6.53 -3.42
N GLU A 61 -6.05 -5.74 -2.90
CA GLU A 61 -6.32 -5.77 -1.46
C GLU A 61 -6.80 -7.14 -1.03
N ASP A 62 -7.75 -7.72 -1.77
CA ASP A 62 -8.25 -9.06 -1.49
C ASP A 62 -7.14 -10.10 -1.54
N ALA A 63 -6.31 -10.01 -2.58
CA ALA A 63 -5.21 -10.95 -2.74
C ALA A 63 -4.22 -10.84 -1.60
N LEU A 64 -3.94 -9.62 -1.15
CA LEU A 64 -3.02 -9.42 -0.04
C LEU A 64 -3.59 -9.98 1.25
N ILE A 65 -4.87 -9.76 1.49
CA ILE A 65 -5.51 -10.31 2.68
C ILE A 65 -5.38 -11.82 2.71
N LYS A 66 -5.66 -12.47 1.57
CA LYS A 66 -5.55 -13.92 1.50
C LYS A 66 -4.11 -14.40 1.69
N HIS A 67 -3.16 -13.64 1.14
CA HIS A 67 -1.75 -13.96 1.32
C HIS A 67 -1.37 -13.93 2.80
N ILE A 68 -1.78 -12.88 3.49
CA ILE A 68 -1.46 -12.73 4.91
C ILE A 68 -2.14 -13.82 5.73
N GLU A 69 -3.40 -14.12 5.40
CA GLU A 69 -4.12 -15.20 6.08
C GLU A 69 -3.38 -16.51 5.98
N SER A 70 -2.80 -16.78 4.82
CA SER A 70 -2.09 -18.05 4.62
C SER A 70 -0.84 -18.14 5.50
N LEU A 71 -0.30 -17.00 5.91
CA LEU A 71 0.88 -16.96 6.77
C LEU A 71 0.54 -16.89 8.25
N ASN A 72 -0.73 -16.66 8.58
CA ASN A 72 -1.16 -16.41 9.96
C ASN A 72 -2.38 -17.20 10.37
N ASP A 73 -2.51 -18.41 9.85
CA ASP A 73 -3.60 -19.33 10.25
C ASP A 73 -4.98 -18.76 9.98
N GLY A 74 -5.16 -18.10 8.85
CA GLY A 74 -6.46 -17.58 8.47
C GLY A 74 -6.79 -16.24 9.09
N TYR A 75 -5.81 -15.58 9.67
CA TYR A 75 -6.00 -14.30 10.35
C TYR A 75 -5.20 -13.22 9.61
N CYS A 76 -5.78 -12.04 9.46
CA CYS A 76 -5.11 -10.93 8.80
C CYS A 76 -4.97 -9.77 9.78
N PRO A 77 -3.87 -9.72 10.55
CA PRO A 77 -3.70 -8.63 11.50
C PRO A 77 -3.52 -7.29 10.79
N VAL A 78 -4.01 -6.23 11.41
CA VAL A 78 -3.86 -4.89 10.85
C VAL A 78 -2.37 -4.55 10.66
N GLU A 79 -1.55 -4.92 11.62
CA GLU A 79 -0.11 -4.64 11.53
C GLU A 79 0.52 -5.29 10.32
N ALA A 80 0.09 -6.50 10.00
CA ALA A 80 0.68 -7.20 8.87
C ALA A 80 0.39 -6.48 7.57
N ILE A 81 -0.87 -6.06 7.40
CA ILE A 81 -1.24 -5.37 6.17
C ILE A 81 -0.54 -4.01 6.08
N ASP A 82 -0.43 -3.31 7.21
CA ASP A 82 0.28 -2.04 7.24
C ASP A 82 1.74 -2.19 6.83
N ASN A 83 2.39 -3.21 7.35
CA ASN A 83 3.80 -3.44 7.03
C ASN A 83 4.01 -3.76 5.56
N GLU A 84 3.11 -4.54 4.97
CA GLU A 84 3.19 -4.85 3.55
C GLU A 84 3.10 -3.60 2.71
N VAL A 85 2.12 -2.75 3.01
CA VAL A 85 1.90 -1.55 2.23
C VAL A 85 3.05 -0.56 2.43
N LYS A 86 3.60 -0.49 3.63
CA LYS A 86 4.78 0.35 3.86
C LYS A 86 5.93 -0.07 2.98
N GLU A 87 6.19 -1.37 2.88
CA GLU A 87 7.25 -1.86 2.01
C GLU A 87 7.01 -1.46 0.57
N MET A 88 5.77 -1.59 0.12
CA MET A 88 5.43 -1.23 -1.24
C MET A 88 5.69 0.24 -1.50
N LEU A 89 5.26 1.10 -0.58
CA LEU A 89 5.45 2.54 -0.74
C LEU A 89 6.91 2.93 -0.72
N GLU A 90 7.69 2.29 0.13
CA GLU A 90 9.13 2.57 0.18
C GLU A 90 9.81 2.16 -1.11
N SER A 91 9.38 1.05 -1.67
CA SER A 91 9.91 0.60 -2.95
C SER A 91 9.64 1.61 -4.05
N ILE A 92 8.44 2.15 -4.09
CA ILE A 92 8.07 3.15 -5.08
C ILE A 92 8.92 4.41 -4.91
N LYS A 93 9.12 4.84 -3.67
CA LYS A 93 9.90 6.03 -3.40
C LYS A 93 11.33 5.89 -3.86
N VAL A 94 11.92 4.74 -3.61
CA VAL A 94 13.29 4.50 -4.03
C VAL A 94 13.40 4.61 -5.54
N GLU A 95 12.48 3.98 -6.26
CA GLU A 95 12.51 4.04 -7.72
C GLU A 95 12.32 5.46 -8.22
N ASP A 96 11.40 6.19 -7.59
CA ASP A 96 11.16 7.56 -7.99
C ASP A 96 12.40 8.43 -7.76
N SER A 97 13.06 8.24 -6.64
CA SER A 97 14.30 8.96 -6.34
C SER A 97 15.36 8.68 -7.38
N GLU A 98 15.52 7.43 -7.75
CA GLU A 98 16.51 7.06 -8.76
C GLU A 98 16.18 7.67 -10.11
N ALA A 99 14.92 7.71 -10.45
CA ALA A 99 14.51 8.27 -11.72
C ALA A 99 14.85 9.75 -11.84
N LYS A 100 14.88 10.44 -10.73
CA LYS A 100 15.16 11.86 -10.74
C LYS A 100 16.62 12.19 -10.96
N LYS A 101 17.44 11.25 -10.76
CA LYS A 101 18.88 11.46 -11.00
C LYS A 101 19.22 11.34 -12.45
#